data_ba05a5fd8e9819769c9bce6747cd1e0e
#
_entry.id   ba05a5fd8e9819769c9bce6747cd1e0e
#
_cell.length_a   1.000
_cell.length_b   1.000
_cell.length_c   1.000
_cell.angle_alpha   90.00
_cell.angle_beta   90.00
_cell.angle_gamma   90.00
#
_symmetry.space_group_name_H-M   'P 1'
#
loop_
_entity.id
_entity.type
_entity.pdbx_description
1 polymer ?
#
loop_
_entity_poly.entity_id
_entity_poly.type
_entity_poly.pdbx_seq_one_letter_code
_entity_poly.pdbx_strand_id
1 'polypeptide(L)'
;AKFSQCPPDEGWEVAFAGRSNAGKSSAINSLTGNSKLAKTSRTPGRTQLINFFELSDSQRLVDLPGYGFAKVPRAVKDAWNRQLEDYLRSRRSLRGLVLLSDVRHPLTDFDQQMLAWARQCVMPVHLLLTKADKLKRGPAKNTLLSVRGRLSSLGDLVSVQLFSALKHEG
;
A
#
# COMPACT_ATOMS: atom_id res chain seq x y z
N ALA A 1 7.95 -9.34 10.59
CA ALA A 1 7.54 -10.75 10.76
C ALA A 1 7.44 -11.43 9.40
N LYS A 2 7.61 -12.74 9.33
CA LYS A 2 7.16 -13.54 8.20
C LYS A 2 5.63 -13.69 8.29
N PHE A 3 4.94 -14.07 7.20
CA PHE A 3 3.49 -14.29 7.23
C PHE A 3 3.06 -15.33 8.31
N SER A 4 3.90 -16.32 8.59
CA SER A 4 3.69 -17.30 9.65
C SER A 4 3.94 -16.82 11.08
N GLN A 5 4.40 -15.57 11.24
CA GLN A 5 4.80 -14.96 12.51
C GLN A 5 4.04 -13.68 12.78
N CYS A 6 2.86 -13.51 12.16
CA CYS A 6 1.99 -12.38 12.44
C CYS A 6 1.50 -12.40 13.90
N PRO A 7 1.26 -11.24 14.51
CA PRO A 7 0.62 -11.16 15.82
C PRO A 7 -0.78 -11.80 15.81
N PRO A 8 -1.40 -12.05 16.98
CA PRO A 8 -2.75 -12.58 17.07
C PRO A 8 -3.71 -11.84 16.13
N ASP A 9 -4.61 -12.59 15.49
CA ASP A 9 -5.58 -12.08 14.53
C ASP A 9 -6.78 -11.42 15.24
N GLU A 10 -6.47 -10.38 16.00
CA GLU A 10 -7.39 -9.64 16.84
C GLU A 10 -7.22 -8.14 16.63
N GLY A 11 -8.27 -7.37 16.95
CA GLY A 11 -8.29 -5.92 16.80
C GLY A 11 -8.51 -5.48 15.36
N TRP A 12 -7.93 -4.34 14.99
CA TRP A 12 -8.14 -3.65 13.73
C TRP A 12 -6.80 -3.34 13.07
N GLU A 13 -6.65 -3.77 11.85
CA GLU A 13 -5.45 -3.55 11.06
C GLU A 13 -5.76 -2.83 9.76
N VAL A 14 -4.91 -1.87 9.39
CA VAL A 14 -4.89 -1.26 8.07
C VAL A 14 -3.53 -1.53 7.45
N ALA A 15 -3.53 -2.20 6.30
CA ALA A 15 -2.30 -2.55 5.61
C ALA A 15 -1.92 -1.48 4.58
N PHE A 16 -0.62 -1.21 4.50
CA PHE A 16 -0.02 -0.34 3.51
C PHE A 16 0.72 -1.19 2.49
N ALA A 17 0.32 -1.09 1.24
CA ALA A 17 0.97 -1.75 0.12
C ALA A 17 1.41 -0.74 -0.94
N GLY A 18 2.41 -1.08 -1.70
CA GLY A 18 2.87 -0.26 -2.79
C GLY A 18 4.16 -0.82 -3.36
N ARG A 19 4.41 -0.47 -4.62
CA ARG A 19 5.66 -0.80 -5.27
C ARG A 19 6.84 -0.19 -4.51
N SER A 20 8.01 -0.82 -4.59
CA SER A 20 9.25 -0.23 -4.08
C SER A 20 9.41 1.20 -4.63
N ASN A 21 9.78 2.14 -3.75
CA ASN A 21 9.88 3.56 -4.05
C ASN A 21 8.56 4.29 -4.36
N ALA A 22 7.39 3.69 -4.13
CA ALA A 22 6.09 4.39 -4.22
C ALA A 22 5.88 5.41 -3.09
N GLY A 23 6.80 5.51 -2.13
CA GLY A 23 6.71 6.46 -1.02
C GLY A 23 6.00 5.91 0.22
N LYS A 24 5.87 4.58 0.35
CA LYS A 24 5.14 3.92 1.43
C LYS A 24 5.65 4.31 2.83
N SER A 25 6.95 4.15 3.10
CA SER A 25 7.53 4.53 4.41
C SER A 25 7.38 6.02 4.70
N SER A 26 7.52 6.88 3.69
CA SER A 26 7.30 8.32 3.84
C SER A 26 5.84 8.64 4.17
N ALA A 27 4.89 7.95 3.55
CA ALA A 27 3.48 8.11 3.84
C ALA A 27 3.12 7.64 5.26
N ILE A 28 3.58 6.46 5.66
CA ILE A 28 3.38 5.95 7.03
C ILE A 28 3.93 6.94 8.05
N ASN A 29 5.15 7.41 7.86
CA ASN A 29 5.78 8.37 8.78
C ASN A 29 5.02 9.71 8.83
N SER A 30 4.55 10.20 7.68
CA SER A 30 3.77 11.44 7.61
C SER A 30 2.42 11.31 8.32
N LEU A 31 1.70 10.22 8.07
CA LEU A 31 0.38 9.95 8.65
C LEU A 31 0.43 9.71 10.16
N THR A 32 1.51 9.12 10.66
CA THR A 32 1.69 8.84 12.09
C THR A 32 2.35 9.98 12.86
N GLY A 33 2.83 11.01 12.18
CA GLY A 33 3.62 12.08 12.80
C GLY A 33 4.99 11.60 13.32
N ASN A 34 5.42 10.39 13.00
CA ASN A 34 6.67 9.79 13.46
C ASN A 34 7.64 9.54 12.30
N SER A 35 8.61 10.42 12.13
CA SER A 35 9.55 10.39 11.01
C SER A 35 10.47 9.15 10.97
N LYS A 36 10.49 8.34 12.03
CA LYS A 36 11.36 7.16 12.17
C LYS A 36 10.59 5.84 12.31
N LEU A 37 9.27 5.87 12.29
CA LEU A 37 8.45 4.67 12.49
C LEU A 37 8.71 3.62 11.41
N ALA A 38 8.56 4.00 10.14
CA ALA A 38 8.89 3.13 9.02
C ALA A 38 10.25 3.53 8.43
N LYS A 39 11.14 2.53 8.29
CA LYS A 39 12.47 2.78 7.73
C LYS A 39 12.38 3.05 6.23
N THR A 40 12.80 4.24 5.82
CA THR A 40 12.97 4.54 4.40
C THR A 40 14.26 3.88 3.90
N SER A 41 14.14 2.92 2.98
CA SER A 41 15.29 2.27 2.36
C SER A 41 15.41 2.71 0.91
N ARG A 42 16.60 3.15 0.50
CA ARG A 42 16.93 3.41 -0.92
C ARG A 42 17.36 2.13 -1.64
N THR A 43 17.62 1.04 -0.90
CA THR A 43 18.09 -0.21 -1.47
C THR A 43 16.90 -1.15 -1.68
N PRO A 44 16.57 -1.49 -2.94
CA PRO A 44 15.53 -2.46 -3.24
C PRO A 44 15.90 -3.86 -2.69
N GLY A 45 14.93 -4.60 -2.15
CA GLY A 45 15.10 -6.02 -1.83
C GLY A 45 15.44 -6.38 -0.39
N ARG A 46 15.60 -5.41 0.52
CA ARG A 46 15.99 -5.72 1.91
C ARG A 46 14.86 -6.19 2.83
N THR A 47 13.60 -5.89 2.52
CA THR A 47 12.50 -6.19 3.45
C THR A 47 11.50 -7.13 2.80
N GLN A 48 11.64 -8.42 3.04
CA GLN A 48 10.64 -9.46 2.76
C GLN A 48 9.72 -9.69 3.98
N LEU A 49 9.78 -8.81 4.98
CA LEU A 49 9.07 -8.94 6.23
C LEU A 49 7.88 -7.99 6.29
N ILE A 50 6.79 -8.47 6.85
CA ILE A 50 5.68 -7.62 7.26
C ILE A 50 6.06 -6.92 8.57
N ASN A 51 5.86 -5.63 8.65
CA ASN A 51 6.07 -4.86 9.87
C ASN A 51 4.72 -4.43 10.45
N PHE A 52 4.51 -4.71 11.72
CA PHE A 52 3.34 -4.29 12.46
C PHE A 52 3.73 -3.13 13.38
N PHE A 53 2.96 -2.06 13.32
CA PHE A 53 3.11 -0.89 14.18
C PHE A 53 1.84 -0.76 15.03
N GLU A 54 1.99 -0.91 16.34
CA GLU A 54 0.90 -0.73 17.30
C GLU A 54 0.62 0.77 17.46
N LEU A 55 -0.63 1.15 17.28
CA LEU A 55 -1.13 2.50 17.52
C LEU A 55 -1.84 2.58 18.88
N SER A 56 -2.50 1.49 19.26
CA SER A 56 -3.17 1.30 20.55
C SER A 56 -3.24 -0.21 20.83
N ASP A 57 -3.84 -0.60 21.95
CA ASP A 57 -4.01 -2.00 22.35
C ASP A 57 -4.77 -2.85 21.30
N SER A 58 -5.60 -2.21 20.48
CA SER A 58 -6.44 -2.90 19.48
C SER A 58 -6.25 -2.45 18.04
N GLN A 59 -5.36 -1.49 17.77
CA GLN A 59 -5.18 -0.90 16.44
C GLN A 59 -3.74 -1.00 15.97
N ARG A 60 -3.54 -1.47 14.74
CA ARG A 60 -2.22 -1.63 14.12
C ARG A 60 -2.20 -1.10 12.70
N LEU A 61 -1.08 -0.50 12.33
CA LEU A 61 -0.70 -0.34 10.92
C LEU A 61 0.19 -1.49 10.51
N VAL A 62 -0.01 -1.96 9.29
CA VAL A 62 0.77 -3.07 8.73
C VAL A 62 1.50 -2.59 7.49
N ASP A 63 2.83 -2.58 7.56
CA ASP A 63 3.67 -2.25 6.41
C ASP A 63 4.00 -3.52 5.65
N LEU A 64 3.30 -3.74 4.53
CA LEU A 64 3.56 -4.86 3.65
C LEU A 64 4.87 -4.63 2.87
N PRO A 65 5.64 -5.68 2.59
CA PRO A 65 6.88 -5.56 1.84
C PRO A 65 6.65 -4.85 0.51
N GLY A 66 7.51 -3.88 0.20
CA GLY A 66 7.47 -3.20 -1.10
C GLY A 66 7.73 -4.18 -2.24
N TYR A 67 6.92 -4.13 -3.27
CA TYR A 67 6.97 -5.02 -4.42
C TYR A 67 7.65 -4.37 -5.64
N GLY A 68 8.13 -5.19 -6.56
CA GLY A 68 8.68 -4.70 -7.83
C GLY A 68 10.19 -4.80 -7.96
N PHE A 69 10.81 -5.74 -7.26
CA PHE A 69 12.24 -6.02 -7.44
C PHE A 69 12.47 -6.77 -8.75
N ALA A 70 13.05 -6.09 -9.72
CA ALA A 70 13.38 -6.65 -11.03
C ALA A 70 14.38 -7.83 -10.99
N LYS A 71 14.99 -8.10 -9.82
CA LYS A 71 16.08 -9.07 -9.66
C LYS A 71 15.74 -10.26 -8.75
N VAL A 72 14.47 -10.52 -8.47
CA VAL A 72 14.06 -11.67 -7.64
C VAL A 72 13.67 -12.82 -8.56
N PRO A 73 14.13 -14.06 -8.32
CA PRO A 73 13.72 -15.24 -9.08
C PRO A 73 12.19 -15.38 -9.11
N ARG A 74 11.66 -15.82 -10.25
CA ARG A 74 10.19 -15.94 -10.46
C ARG A 74 9.52 -16.78 -9.37
N ALA A 75 10.13 -17.90 -8.99
CA ALA A 75 9.59 -18.78 -7.95
C ALA A 75 9.42 -18.09 -6.58
N VAL A 76 10.36 -17.22 -6.21
CA VAL A 76 10.29 -16.43 -4.96
C VAL A 76 9.17 -15.40 -5.06
N LYS A 77 9.01 -14.76 -6.22
CA LYS A 77 7.93 -13.83 -6.49
C LYS A 77 6.56 -14.50 -6.39
N ASP A 78 6.41 -15.67 -6.99
CA ASP A 78 5.15 -16.41 -7.00
C ASP A 78 4.78 -16.91 -5.59
N ALA A 79 5.78 -17.38 -4.81
CA ALA A 79 5.58 -17.75 -3.42
C ALA A 79 5.13 -16.57 -2.55
N TRP A 80 5.75 -15.40 -2.75
CA TRP A 80 5.39 -14.18 -2.04
C TRP A 80 3.99 -13.69 -2.42
N ASN A 81 3.62 -13.74 -3.70
CA ASN A 81 2.28 -13.38 -4.15
C ASN A 81 1.20 -14.25 -3.49
N ARG A 82 1.41 -15.56 -3.44
CA ARG A 82 0.48 -16.49 -2.75
C ARG A 82 0.33 -16.14 -1.27
N GLN A 83 1.44 -15.89 -0.57
CA GLN A 83 1.40 -15.53 0.85
C GLN A 83 0.67 -14.21 1.09
N LEU A 84 0.86 -13.21 0.21
CA LEU A 84 0.17 -11.94 0.31
C LEU A 84 -1.33 -12.07 0.03
N GLU A 85 -1.70 -12.83 -0.99
CA GLU A 85 -3.10 -13.14 -1.31
C GLU A 85 -3.78 -13.86 -0.13
N ASP A 86 -3.14 -14.88 0.42
CA ASP A 86 -3.63 -15.60 1.59
C ASP A 86 -3.79 -14.67 2.81
N TYR A 87 -2.83 -13.78 3.05
CA TYR A 87 -2.90 -12.77 4.11
C TYR A 87 -4.11 -11.85 3.94
N LEU A 88 -4.30 -11.28 2.75
CA LEU A 88 -5.42 -10.39 2.46
C LEU A 88 -6.77 -11.09 2.60
N ARG A 89 -6.84 -12.37 2.24
CA ARG A 89 -8.08 -13.16 2.25
C ARG A 89 -8.43 -13.71 3.62
N SER A 90 -7.45 -14.16 4.40
CA SER A 90 -7.68 -14.91 5.63
C SER A 90 -7.61 -14.07 6.91
N ARG A 91 -6.91 -12.91 6.88
CA ARG A 91 -6.70 -12.08 8.07
C ARG A 91 -7.97 -11.32 8.47
N ARG A 92 -8.60 -11.74 9.58
CA ARG A 92 -9.86 -11.17 10.06
C ARG A 92 -9.72 -9.78 10.69
N SER A 93 -8.58 -9.51 11.34
CA SER A 93 -8.26 -8.18 11.89
C SER A 93 -8.01 -7.12 10.81
N LEU A 94 -7.69 -7.53 9.58
CA LEU A 94 -7.45 -6.61 8.47
C LEU A 94 -8.78 -6.00 7.98
N ARG A 95 -8.89 -4.68 8.07
CA ARG A 95 -10.13 -3.92 7.77
C ARG A 95 -10.05 -3.09 6.49
N GLY A 96 -8.87 -2.84 5.99
CA GLY A 96 -8.68 -2.05 4.78
C GLY A 96 -7.23 -2.03 4.32
N LEU A 97 -7.07 -1.59 3.09
CA LEU A 97 -5.80 -1.48 2.40
C LEU A 97 -5.56 -0.03 1.96
N VAL A 98 -4.44 0.54 2.34
CA VAL A 98 -3.92 1.77 1.73
C VAL A 98 -2.92 1.38 0.66
N LEU A 99 -3.28 1.61 -0.59
CA LEU A 99 -2.43 1.30 -1.75
C LEU A 99 -1.74 2.58 -2.23
N LEU A 100 -0.42 2.53 -2.33
CA LEU A 100 0.40 3.68 -2.75
C LEU A 100 0.92 3.49 -4.16
N SER A 101 0.60 4.46 -5.01
CA SER A 101 0.99 4.50 -6.41
C SER A 101 1.60 5.86 -6.75
N ASP A 102 2.74 5.89 -7.42
CA ASP A 102 3.37 7.15 -7.84
C ASP A 102 2.47 7.86 -8.86
N VAL A 103 2.12 9.12 -8.61
CA VAL A 103 1.21 9.91 -9.46
C VAL A 103 1.66 9.99 -10.92
N ARG A 104 2.97 9.86 -11.19
CA ARG A 104 3.55 9.90 -12.54
C ARG A 104 3.37 8.59 -13.32
N HIS A 105 3.19 7.47 -12.61
CA HIS A 105 3.03 6.13 -13.18
C HIS A 105 1.98 5.35 -12.39
N PRO A 106 0.71 5.81 -12.39
CA PRO A 106 -0.33 5.21 -11.58
C PRO A 106 -0.82 3.89 -12.16
N LEU A 107 -1.39 3.06 -11.29
CA LEU A 107 -2.02 1.78 -11.63
C LEU A 107 -1.07 0.83 -12.38
N THR A 108 0.12 0.63 -11.82
CA THR A 108 1.07 -0.39 -12.29
C THR A 108 0.45 -1.80 -12.21
N ASP A 109 1.05 -2.80 -12.86
CA ASP A 109 0.58 -4.19 -12.81
C ASP A 109 0.41 -4.69 -11.37
N PHE A 110 1.31 -4.30 -10.47
CA PHE A 110 1.18 -4.62 -9.06
C PHE A 110 -0.05 -3.95 -8.42
N ASP A 111 -0.27 -2.67 -8.69
CA ASP A 111 -1.45 -1.95 -8.16
C ASP A 111 -2.73 -2.62 -8.63
N GLN A 112 -2.80 -3.01 -9.91
CA GLN A 112 -3.95 -3.72 -10.48
C GLN A 112 -4.15 -5.10 -9.84
N GLN A 113 -3.06 -5.82 -9.57
CA GLN A 113 -3.12 -7.11 -8.88
C GLN A 113 -3.67 -6.96 -7.45
N MET A 114 -3.19 -5.95 -6.71
CA MET A 114 -3.68 -5.66 -5.36
C MET A 114 -5.17 -5.29 -5.36
N LEU A 115 -5.60 -4.47 -6.32
CA LEU A 115 -7.01 -4.11 -6.49
C LEU A 115 -7.88 -5.33 -6.85
N ALA A 116 -7.37 -6.25 -7.68
CA ALA A 116 -8.08 -7.49 -8.01
C ALA A 116 -8.28 -8.38 -6.79
N TRP A 117 -7.25 -8.58 -5.97
CA TRP A 117 -7.36 -9.35 -4.72
C TRP A 117 -8.29 -8.66 -3.71
N ALA A 118 -8.16 -7.35 -3.53
CA ALA A 118 -9.05 -6.60 -2.65
C ALA A 118 -10.53 -6.72 -3.07
N ARG A 119 -10.81 -6.66 -4.38
CA ARG A 119 -12.16 -6.88 -4.92
C ARG A 119 -12.69 -8.28 -4.58
N GLN A 120 -11.87 -9.33 -4.75
CA GLN A 120 -12.26 -10.71 -4.43
C GLN A 120 -12.60 -10.89 -2.96
N CYS A 121 -11.89 -10.19 -2.07
CA CYS A 121 -12.09 -10.22 -0.62
C CYS A 121 -13.12 -9.18 -0.13
N VAL A 122 -13.71 -8.38 -1.03
CA VAL A 122 -14.59 -7.24 -0.67
C VAL A 122 -13.91 -6.30 0.34
N MET A 123 -12.60 -6.10 0.18
CA MET A 123 -11.79 -5.29 1.09
C MET A 123 -11.74 -3.83 0.62
N PRO A 124 -12.09 -2.87 1.49
CA PRO A 124 -11.96 -1.45 1.17
C PRO A 124 -10.52 -1.06 0.85
N VAL A 125 -10.33 -0.29 -0.22
CA VAL A 125 -9.02 0.23 -0.63
C VAL A 125 -9.04 1.75 -0.70
N HIS A 126 -8.06 2.38 -0.06
CA HIS A 126 -7.77 3.79 -0.26
C HIS A 126 -6.50 3.94 -1.08
N LEU A 127 -6.63 4.41 -2.33
CA LEU A 127 -5.50 4.60 -3.24
C LEU A 127 -4.92 6.01 -3.05
N LEU A 128 -3.67 6.07 -2.59
CA LEU A 128 -2.90 7.31 -2.50
C LEU A 128 -2.04 7.48 -3.76
N LEU A 129 -2.32 8.50 -4.55
CA LEU A 129 -1.45 8.93 -5.64
C LEU A 129 -0.33 9.78 -5.06
N THR A 130 0.76 9.12 -4.71
CA THR A 130 1.88 9.70 -3.97
C THR A 130 2.74 10.61 -4.82
N LYS A 131 3.58 11.43 -4.16
CA LYS A 131 4.49 12.38 -4.80
C LYS A 131 3.76 13.38 -5.71
N ALA A 132 2.57 13.80 -5.30
CA ALA A 132 1.77 14.78 -6.04
C ALA A 132 2.53 16.09 -6.28
N ASP A 133 3.49 16.43 -5.40
CA ASP A 133 4.43 17.56 -5.53
C ASP A 133 5.34 17.49 -6.78
N LYS A 134 5.49 16.32 -7.40
CA LYS A 134 6.30 16.14 -8.63
C LYS A 134 5.58 16.55 -9.90
N LEU A 135 4.29 16.83 -9.81
CA LEU A 135 3.48 17.33 -10.91
C LEU A 135 2.94 18.73 -10.60
N LYS A 136 2.70 19.53 -11.64
CA LYS A 136 1.92 20.75 -11.53
C LYS A 136 0.48 20.42 -11.17
N ARG A 137 -0.24 21.34 -10.53
CA ARG A 137 -1.62 21.15 -10.03
C ARG A 137 -2.58 20.62 -11.09
N GLY A 138 -2.54 21.16 -12.31
CA GLY A 138 -3.41 20.72 -13.42
C GLY A 138 -3.16 19.26 -13.80
N PRO A 139 -1.93 18.87 -14.21
CA PRO A 139 -1.58 17.48 -14.50
C PRO A 139 -1.88 16.52 -13.35
N ALA A 140 -1.62 16.87 -12.10
CA ALA A 140 -1.94 16.03 -10.95
C ALA A 140 -3.46 15.77 -10.83
N LYS A 141 -4.28 16.84 -10.99
CA LYS A 141 -5.74 16.72 -10.99
C LYS A 141 -6.24 15.85 -12.15
N ASN A 142 -5.67 16.02 -13.35
CA ASN A 142 -6.04 15.20 -14.51
C ASN A 142 -5.72 13.70 -14.28
N THR A 143 -4.57 13.40 -13.68
CA THR A 143 -4.22 12.03 -13.29
C THR A 143 -5.22 11.47 -12.28
N LEU A 144 -5.60 12.25 -11.25
CA LEU A 144 -6.60 11.83 -10.27
C LEU A 144 -7.94 11.49 -10.94
N LEU A 145 -8.43 12.35 -11.83
CA LEU A 145 -9.70 12.13 -12.54
C LEU A 145 -9.64 10.90 -13.46
N SER A 146 -8.54 10.73 -14.18
CA SER A 146 -8.30 9.56 -15.03
C SER A 146 -8.30 8.26 -14.21
N VAL A 147 -7.60 8.22 -13.08
CA VAL A 147 -7.55 7.06 -12.21
C VAL A 147 -8.93 6.76 -11.62
N ARG A 148 -9.67 7.76 -11.14
CA ARG A 148 -11.05 7.58 -10.66
C ARG A 148 -11.96 7.00 -11.73
N GLY A 149 -11.88 7.49 -12.97
CA GLY A 149 -12.64 6.95 -14.09
C GLY A 149 -12.33 5.49 -14.38
N ARG A 150 -11.03 5.11 -14.36
CA ARG A 150 -10.61 3.71 -14.56
C ARG A 150 -11.06 2.76 -13.45
N LEU A 151 -11.24 3.25 -12.24
CA LEU A 151 -11.64 2.46 -11.07
C LEU A 151 -13.14 2.57 -10.75
N SER A 152 -13.93 3.29 -11.56
CA SER A 152 -15.35 3.52 -11.33
C SER A 152 -16.18 2.24 -11.18
N SER A 153 -15.79 1.15 -11.87
CA SER A 153 -16.45 -0.16 -11.76
C SER A 153 -16.29 -0.85 -10.40
N LEU A 154 -15.39 -0.35 -9.54
CA LEU A 154 -15.19 -0.84 -8.18
C LEU A 154 -16.10 -0.12 -7.16
N GLY A 155 -16.81 0.92 -7.59
CA GLY A 155 -17.78 1.65 -6.75
C GLY A 155 -17.17 2.16 -5.45
N ASP A 156 -17.92 2.00 -4.37
CA ASP A 156 -17.52 2.48 -3.03
C ASP A 156 -16.38 1.65 -2.39
N LEU A 157 -15.98 0.55 -3.03
CA LEU A 157 -14.87 -0.27 -2.53
C LEU A 157 -13.53 0.47 -2.61
N VAL A 158 -13.38 1.40 -3.56
CA VAL A 158 -12.11 2.10 -3.80
C VAL A 158 -12.30 3.60 -3.78
N SER A 159 -11.56 4.26 -2.90
CA SER A 159 -11.41 5.72 -2.90
C SER A 159 -10.01 6.12 -3.36
N VAL A 160 -9.88 7.31 -3.97
CA VAL A 160 -8.62 7.79 -4.55
C VAL A 160 -8.39 9.25 -4.19
N GLN A 161 -7.17 9.58 -3.75
CA GLN A 161 -6.74 10.96 -3.54
C GLN A 161 -5.29 11.21 -3.94
N LEU A 162 -4.95 12.48 -4.16
CA LEU A 162 -3.56 12.92 -4.27
C LEU A 162 -2.91 12.97 -2.89
N PHE A 163 -1.62 12.68 -2.82
CA PHE A 163 -0.88 12.70 -1.57
C PHE A 163 0.57 13.18 -1.78
N SER A 164 1.06 14.03 -0.88
CA SER A 164 2.45 14.43 -0.81
C SER A 164 2.95 14.44 0.63
N ALA A 165 3.78 13.45 0.99
CA ALA A 165 4.45 13.42 2.28
C ALA A 165 5.43 14.61 2.46
N LEU A 166 5.97 15.15 1.36
CA LEU A 166 6.91 16.28 1.39
C LEU A 166 6.21 17.59 1.76
N LYS A 167 4.99 17.80 1.23
CA LYS A 167 4.20 19.01 1.45
C LYS A 167 3.14 18.86 2.54
N HIS A 168 3.03 17.67 3.13
CA HIS A 168 1.98 17.33 4.08
C HIS A 168 0.57 17.64 3.53
N GLU A 169 0.34 17.28 2.26
CA GLU A 169 -0.93 17.47 1.55
C GLU A 169 -1.59 16.09 1.27
N GLY A 170 -2.88 15.99 1.51
CA GLY A 170 -3.70 14.79 1.23
C GLY A 170 -4.49 14.26 2.39
#